data_749e0a0eb1ea0b5678c7bee4377e45fd
#
_entry.id   749e0a0eb1ea0b5678c7bee4377e45fd
#
_cell.length_a   1.000
_cell.length_b   1.000
_cell.length_c   1.000
_cell.angle_alpha   90.00
_cell.angle_beta   90.00
_cell.angle_gamma   90.00
#
_symmetry.space_group_name_H-M   'P 1'
#
loop_
_entity.id
_entity.type
_entity.pdbx_description
1 polymer ?
#
loop_
_entity_poly.entity_id
_entity_poly.type
_entity_poly.pdbx_seq_one_letter_code
_entity_poly.pdbx_strand_id
1 'polypeptide(L)'
;MITLDGLSKTYAGEGHPALDDVSLAIPQGAVYGILGRSGAGKSTLLRCLNLLERPTSGRILMNGVDITRLDDRALRQHRQRTAMVFQHFNLLHARTVADNVAVPLEIAGVPRAARRERVAELLALVGLADKADAFPSRLS
;
A
#
# COMPACT_ATOMS: atom_id res chain seq x y z
N MET A 1 5.55 -14.34 4.02
CA MET A 1 4.27 -15.09 3.96
C MET A 1 3.16 -14.23 4.53
N ILE A 2 2.00 -14.18 3.87
CA ILE A 2 0.80 -13.50 4.35
C ILE A 2 -0.27 -14.57 4.55
N THR A 3 -0.94 -14.56 5.70
CA THR A 3 -2.05 -15.49 5.99
C THR A 3 -3.25 -14.68 6.44
N LEU A 4 -4.39 -14.93 5.82
CA LEU A 4 -5.70 -14.47 6.25
C LEU A 4 -6.42 -15.61 6.93
N ASP A 5 -7.04 -15.32 8.05
CA ASP A 5 -7.76 -16.30 8.88
C ASP A 5 -9.13 -15.72 9.24
N GLY A 6 -10.16 -16.23 8.58
CA GLY A 6 -11.54 -15.83 8.78
C GLY A 6 -11.83 -14.35 8.57
N LEU A 7 -11.14 -13.70 7.61
CA LEU A 7 -11.21 -12.26 7.43
C LEU A 7 -12.56 -11.82 6.89
N SER A 8 -13.25 -10.98 7.65
CA SER A 8 -14.52 -10.38 7.23
C SER A 8 -14.50 -8.87 7.35
N LYS A 9 -15.18 -8.18 6.45
CA LYS A 9 -15.33 -6.72 6.47
C LYS A 9 -16.75 -6.33 6.07
N THR A 10 -17.45 -5.65 6.97
CA THR A 10 -18.73 -4.98 6.71
C THR A 10 -18.55 -3.48 6.91
N TYR A 11 -19.01 -2.67 5.97
CA TYR A 11 -19.03 -1.21 6.12
C TYR A 11 -20.30 -0.77 6.86
N ALA A 12 -20.18 0.33 7.60
CA ALA A 12 -21.32 0.89 8.33
C ALA A 12 -22.44 1.29 7.34
N GLY A 13 -23.65 0.83 7.61
CA GLY A 13 -24.83 1.08 6.74
C GLY A 13 -25.00 0.11 5.58
N GLU A 14 -24.09 -0.83 5.35
CA GLU A 14 -24.24 -1.89 4.35
C GLU A 14 -24.80 -3.14 5.00
N GLY A 15 -25.85 -3.72 4.37
CA GLY A 15 -26.51 -4.95 4.85
C GLY A 15 -25.76 -6.24 4.55
N HIS A 16 -24.72 -6.18 3.73
CA HIS A 16 -23.92 -7.34 3.31
C HIS A 16 -22.42 -7.08 3.53
N PRO A 17 -21.65 -8.12 3.92
CA PRO A 17 -20.22 -7.99 4.07
C PRO A 17 -19.55 -7.80 2.69
N ALA A 18 -18.57 -6.90 2.61
CA ALA A 18 -17.69 -6.75 1.45
C ALA A 18 -16.65 -7.87 1.38
N LEU A 19 -16.30 -8.45 2.53
CA LEU A 19 -15.51 -9.69 2.67
C LEU A 19 -16.24 -10.56 3.70
N ASP A 20 -16.37 -11.85 3.40
CA ASP A 20 -17.06 -12.82 4.24
C ASP A 20 -16.18 -14.06 4.42
N ASP A 21 -15.67 -14.25 5.63
CA ASP A 21 -14.87 -15.42 6.07
C ASP A 21 -13.73 -15.83 5.12
N VAL A 22 -12.97 -14.84 4.63
CA VAL A 22 -11.89 -15.08 3.66
C VAL A 22 -10.66 -15.63 4.38
N SER A 23 -10.29 -16.86 4.02
CA SER A 23 -9.07 -17.53 4.52
C SER A 23 -8.18 -17.92 3.35
N LEU A 24 -6.92 -17.49 3.36
CA LEU A 24 -5.93 -17.83 2.33
C LEU A 24 -4.50 -17.63 2.86
N ALA A 25 -3.55 -18.26 2.19
CA ALA A 25 -2.14 -18.09 2.45
C ALA A 25 -1.40 -17.70 1.17
N ILE A 26 -0.60 -16.64 1.24
CA ILE A 26 0.26 -16.17 0.16
C ILE A 26 1.71 -16.45 0.55
N PRO A 27 2.43 -17.34 -0.16
CA PRO A 27 3.83 -17.63 0.12
C PRO A 27 4.72 -16.40 -0.02
N GLN A 28 5.84 -16.40 0.69
CA GLN A 28 6.84 -15.34 0.54
C GLN A 28 7.43 -15.37 -0.87
N GLY A 29 7.60 -14.19 -1.48
CA GLY A 29 8.13 -14.03 -2.83
C GLY A 29 7.17 -14.40 -3.96
N ALA A 30 5.95 -14.85 -3.65
CA ALA A 30 4.96 -15.15 -4.67
C ALA A 30 4.34 -13.88 -5.28
N VAL A 31 4.03 -13.95 -6.57
CA VAL A 31 3.09 -13.04 -7.23
C VAL A 31 1.70 -13.67 -7.17
N TYR A 32 0.76 -13.01 -6.52
CA TYR A 32 -0.57 -13.54 -6.26
C TYR A 32 -1.65 -12.67 -6.93
N GLY A 33 -2.44 -13.26 -7.82
CA GLY A 33 -3.53 -12.58 -8.52
C GLY A 33 -4.86 -12.72 -7.79
N ILE A 34 -5.57 -11.59 -7.61
CA ILE A 34 -6.93 -11.56 -7.06
C ILE A 34 -7.89 -11.18 -8.18
N LEU A 35 -8.69 -12.14 -8.61
CA LEU A 35 -9.63 -12.01 -9.73
C LEU A 35 -11.08 -12.01 -9.22
N GLY A 36 -11.95 -11.32 -9.95
CA GLY A 36 -13.38 -11.28 -9.63
C GLY A 36 -14.09 -10.10 -10.31
N ARG A 37 -15.42 -10.13 -10.34
CA ARG A 37 -16.27 -9.08 -10.90
C ARG A 37 -16.11 -7.75 -10.13
N SER A 38 -16.61 -6.65 -10.73
CA SER A 38 -16.75 -5.38 -10.00
C SER A 38 -17.62 -5.60 -8.74
N GLY A 39 -17.25 -4.99 -7.63
CA GLY A 39 -17.96 -5.17 -6.36
C GLY A 39 -17.60 -6.44 -5.56
N ALA A 40 -16.77 -7.36 -6.08
CA ALA A 40 -16.42 -8.62 -5.40
C ALA A 40 -15.46 -8.48 -4.20
N GLY A 41 -15.25 -7.28 -3.64
CA GLY A 41 -14.42 -7.07 -2.44
C GLY A 41 -12.91 -7.00 -2.67
N LYS A 42 -12.40 -7.10 -3.92
CA LYS A 42 -10.95 -7.12 -4.21
C LYS A 42 -10.20 -5.92 -3.62
N SER A 43 -10.70 -4.72 -3.85
CA SER A 43 -10.10 -3.49 -3.33
C SER A 43 -10.21 -3.40 -1.81
N THR A 44 -11.29 -3.90 -1.22
CA THR A 44 -11.46 -4.01 0.23
C THR A 44 -10.42 -4.95 0.82
N LEU A 45 -10.20 -6.11 0.19
CA LEU A 45 -9.17 -7.05 0.62
C LEU A 45 -7.77 -6.42 0.59
N LEU A 46 -7.40 -5.75 -0.50
CA LEU A 46 -6.11 -5.04 -0.58
C LEU A 46 -5.97 -3.94 0.48
N ARG A 47 -7.04 -3.19 0.75
CA ARG A 47 -7.04 -2.17 1.82
C ARG A 47 -6.91 -2.78 3.21
N CYS A 48 -7.52 -3.95 3.44
CA CYS A 48 -7.33 -4.67 4.70
C CYS A 48 -5.89 -5.18 4.86
N LEU A 49 -5.26 -5.69 3.80
CA LEU A 49 -3.86 -6.14 3.84
C LEU A 49 -2.87 -5.04 4.25
N ASN A 50 -3.17 -3.77 3.94
CA ASN A 50 -2.38 -2.61 4.36
C ASN A 50 -2.94 -1.92 5.61
N LEU A 51 -4.00 -2.46 6.20
CA LEU A 51 -4.76 -1.83 7.30
C LEU A 51 -5.15 -0.36 7.00
N LEU A 52 -5.36 -0.01 5.73
CA LEU A 52 -6.08 1.20 5.35
C LEU A 52 -7.55 1.08 5.74
N GLU A 53 -8.06 -0.16 5.72
CA GLU A 53 -9.33 -0.56 6.29
C GLU A 53 -9.07 -1.64 7.34
N ARG A 54 -9.58 -1.46 8.54
CA ARG A 54 -9.54 -2.54 9.55
C ARG A 54 -10.63 -3.55 9.25
N PRO A 55 -10.34 -4.86 9.28
CA PRO A 55 -11.38 -5.88 9.18
C PRO A 55 -12.36 -5.78 10.35
N THR A 56 -13.58 -6.24 10.14
CA THR A 56 -14.61 -6.34 11.20
C THR A 56 -14.32 -7.52 12.11
N SER A 57 -13.84 -8.64 11.52
CA SER A 57 -13.41 -9.84 12.25
C SER A 57 -12.32 -10.57 11.48
N GLY A 58 -11.75 -11.60 12.10
CA GLY A 58 -10.64 -12.37 11.55
C GLY A 58 -9.28 -11.72 11.80
N ARG A 59 -8.23 -12.31 11.21
CA ARG A 59 -6.84 -11.91 11.43
C ARG A 59 -6.06 -11.85 10.13
N ILE A 60 -5.04 -11.00 10.13
CA ILE A 60 -4.04 -10.93 9.05
C ILE A 60 -2.67 -11.13 9.69
N LEU A 61 -2.01 -12.21 9.33
CA LEU A 61 -0.65 -12.48 9.78
C LEU A 61 0.33 -12.17 8.64
N MET A 62 1.32 -11.34 8.91
CA MET A 62 2.46 -11.10 8.02
C MET A 62 3.73 -11.60 8.67
N ASN A 63 4.35 -12.61 8.06
CA ASN A 63 5.52 -13.31 8.61
C ASN A 63 5.30 -13.76 10.07
N GLY A 64 4.11 -14.27 10.37
CA GLY A 64 3.74 -14.76 11.71
C GLY A 64 3.28 -13.67 12.70
N VAL A 65 3.38 -12.40 12.35
CA VAL A 65 2.92 -11.28 13.18
C VAL A 65 1.48 -10.91 12.82
N ASP A 66 0.59 -10.92 13.80
CA ASP A 66 -0.80 -10.44 13.64
C ASP A 66 -0.82 -8.92 13.53
N ILE A 67 -0.98 -8.41 12.30
CA ILE A 67 -0.99 -6.98 12.04
C ILE A 67 -2.31 -6.31 12.44
N THR A 68 -3.41 -7.06 12.58
CA THR A 68 -4.72 -6.50 12.95
C THR A 68 -4.74 -5.92 14.35
N ARG A 69 -3.82 -6.37 15.21
CA ARG A 69 -3.68 -5.95 16.62
C ARG A 69 -2.62 -4.87 16.84
N LEU A 70 -1.97 -4.40 15.78
CA LEU A 70 -0.94 -3.36 15.91
C LEU A 70 -1.55 -2.05 16.41
N ASP A 71 -0.86 -1.42 17.35
CA ASP A 71 -1.11 -0.04 17.74
C ASP A 71 -0.68 0.94 16.62
N ASP A 72 -0.99 2.22 16.77
CA ASP A 72 -0.70 3.22 15.74
C ASP A 72 0.80 3.40 15.47
N ARG A 73 1.66 3.17 16.46
CA ARG A 73 3.12 3.28 16.30
C ARG A 73 3.65 2.12 15.48
N ALA A 74 3.30 0.90 15.86
CA ALA A 74 3.69 -0.32 15.15
C ALA A 74 3.10 -0.36 13.72
N LEU A 75 1.85 0.13 13.56
CA LEU A 75 1.20 0.25 12.26
C LEU A 75 1.94 1.23 11.33
N ARG A 76 2.41 2.38 11.82
CA ARG A 76 3.25 3.29 11.03
C ARG A 76 4.54 2.63 10.57
N GLN A 77 5.21 1.88 11.45
CA GLN A 77 6.44 1.13 11.11
C GLN A 77 6.16 0.03 10.08
N HIS A 78 5.03 -0.66 10.22
CA HIS A 78 4.60 -1.68 9.26
C HIS A 78 4.36 -1.08 7.87
N ARG A 79 3.66 0.05 7.77
CA ARG A 79 3.39 0.75 6.51
C ARG A 79 4.64 1.28 5.80
N GLN A 80 5.73 1.53 6.51
CA GLN A 80 7.02 1.89 5.89
C GLN A 80 7.63 0.72 5.09
N ARG A 81 7.22 -0.52 5.37
CA ARG A 81 7.72 -1.74 4.72
C ARG A 81 6.73 -2.33 3.70
N THR A 82 5.55 -1.74 3.61
CA THR A 82 4.47 -2.23 2.74
C THR A 82 4.03 -1.12 1.82
N ALA A 83 4.26 -1.27 0.52
CA ALA A 83 3.83 -0.30 -0.48
C ALA A 83 2.49 -0.70 -1.10
N MET A 84 1.73 0.30 -1.54
CA MET A 84 0.51 0.11 -2.32
C MET A 84 0.55 1.02 -3.55
N VAL A 85 0.30 0.44 -4.72
CA VAL A 85 0.07 1.19 -5.95
C VAL A 85 -1.43 1.37 -6.11
N PHE A 86 -1.88 2.62 -6.10
CA PHE A 86 -3.30 2.96 -6.20
C PHE A 86 -3.76 3.08 -7.65
N GLN A 87 -5.01 2.79 -7.91
CA GLN A 87 -5.62 2.89 -9.24
C GLN A 87 -5.59 4.33 -9.80
N HIS A 88 -5.67 5.36 -8.95
CA HIS A 88 -5.63 6.77 -9.30
C HIS A 88 -4.31 7.46 -8.96
N PHE A 89 -3.20 6.70 -8.93
CA PHE A 89 -1.83 7.16 -8.70
C PHE A 89 -1.58 7.91 -7.38
N ASN A 90 -2.52 8.68 -6.85
CA ASN A 90 -2.46 9.46 -5.61
C ASN A 90 -1.22 10.37 -5.51
N LEU A 91 -0.85 11.00 -6.62
CA LEU A 91 0.27 11.93 -6.67
C LEU A 91 -0.09 13.28 -6.04
N LEU A 92 0.88 13.89 -5.40
CA LEU A 92 0.79 15.24 -4.88
C LEU A 92 0.99 16.22 -6.04
N HIS A 93 -0.09 16.76 -6.59
CA HIS A 93 -0.07 17.59 -7.80
C HIS A 93 0.71 18.91 -7.64
N ALA A 94 0.84 19.41 -6.41
CA ALA A 94 1.63 20.61 -6.08
C ALA A 94 3.13 20.33 -5.90
N ARG A 95 3.58 19.07 -6.05
CA ARG A 95 4.98 18.65 -5.96
C ARG A 95 5.47 18.14 -7.30
N THR A 96 6.77 18.29 -7.55
CA THR A 96 7.43 17.72 -8.73
C THR A 96 7.44 16.19 -8.68
N VAL A 97 7.83 15.56 -9.77
CA VAL A 97 8.04 14.10 -9.84
C VAL A 97 9.07 13.66 -8.81
N ALA A 98 10.21 14.36 -8.75
CA ALA A 98 11.25 14.06 -7.76
C ALA A 98 10.74 14.19 -6.32
N ASP A 99 9.99 15.24 -6.02
CA ASP A 99 9.41 15.45 -4.70
C ASP A 99 8.36 14.37 -4.34
N ASN A 100 7.56 13.91 -5.30
CA ASN A 100 6.63 12.80 -5.08
C ASN A 100 7.38 11.49 -4.75
N VAL A 101 8.45 11.18 -5.48
CA VAL A 101 9.29 9.99 -5.20
C VAL A 101 10.02 10.13 -3.86
N ALA A 102 10.32 11.36 -3.42
CA ALA A 102 10.97 11.62 -2.14
C ALA A 102 10.07 11.41 -0.91
N VAL A 103 8.74 11.49 -1.05
CA VAL A 103 7.79 11.45 0.09
C VAL A 103 8.01 10.26 1.03
N PRO A 104 8.12 9.00 0.57
CA PRO A 104 8.36 7.88 1.47
C PRO A 104 9.68 7.98 2.24
N LEU A 105 10.73 8.52 1.59
CA LEU A 105 12.03 8.74 2.22
C LEU A 105 11.99 9.89 3.24
N GLU A 106 11.15 10.91 3.00
CA GLU A 106 10.88 11.98 3.97
C GLU A 106 10.21 11.43 5.22
N ILE A 107 9.17 10.62 5.04
CA ILE A 107 8.44 9.98 6.14
C ILE A 107 9.35 9.04 6.94
N ALA A 108 10.29 8.36 6.26
CA ALA A 108 11.28 7.49 6.89
C ALA A 108 12.42 8.25 7.59
N GLY A 109 12.46 9.60 7.51
CA GLY A 109 13.48 10.42 8.14
C GLY A 109 14.84 10.38 7.45
N VAL A 110 14.91 9.95 6.19
CA VAL A 110 16.18 9.90 5.44
C VAL A 110 16.74 11.32 5.25
N PRO A 111 18.04 11.58 5.51
CA PRO A 111 18.67 12.88 5.32
C PRO A 111 18.53 13.41 3.88
N ARG A 112 18.37 14.72 3.72
CA ARG A 112 18.07 15.35 2.42
C ARG A 112 19.06 14.98 1.31
N ALA A 113 20.36 14.94 1.63
CA ALA A 113 21.39 14.58 0.65
C ALA A 113 21.19 13.16 0.11
N ALA A 114 21.05 12.18 1.01
CA ALA A 114 20.82 10.79 0.64
C ALA A 114 19.48 10.59 -0.10
N ARG A 115 18.43 11.37 0.26
CA ARG A 115 17.15 11.34 -0.47
C ARG A 115 17.33 11.77 -1.93
N ARG A 116 18.05 12.88 -2.17
CA ARG A 116 18.26 13.39 -3.55
C ARG A 116 18.99 12.36 -4.40
N GLU A 117 20.03 11.75 -3.88
CA GLU A 117 20.77 10.69 -4.55
C GLU A 117 19.86 9.51 -4.88
N ARG A 118 19.13 9.00 -3.87
CA ARG A 118 18.23 7.86 -4.05
C ARG A 118 17.09 8.14 -5.04
N VAL A 119 16.52 9.33 -5.01
CA VAL A 119 15.48 9.76 -5.96
C VAL A 119 16.02 9.78 -7.39
N ALA A 120 17.23 10.32 -7.60
CA ALA A 120 17.86 10.35 -8.92
C ALA A 120 18.10 8.94 -9.47
N GLU A 121 18.60 8.01 -8.64
CA GLU A 121 18.76 6.59 -9.01
C GLU A 121 17.44 5.95 -9.43
N LEU A 122 16.37 6.15 -8.61
CA LEU A 122 15.06 5.56 -8.88
C LEU A 122 14.44 6.10 -10.17
N LEU A 123 14.56 7.41 -10.41
CA LEU A 123 14.06 8.02 -11.65
C LEU A 123 14.84 7.53 -12.87
N ALA A 124 16.14 7.36 -12.75
CA ALA A 124 16.96 6.79 -13.83
C ALA A 124 16.56 5.33 -14.12
N LEU A 125 16.31 4.53 -13.07
CA LEU A 125 15.90 3.13 -13.20
C LEU A 125 14.60 2.96 -14.01
N VAL A 126 13.65 3.91 -13.88
CA VAL A 126 12.36 3.87 -14.60
C VAL A 126 12.33 4.76 -15.85
N GLY A 127 13.49 5.33 -16.27
CA GLY A 127 13.59 6.15 -17.48
C GLY A 127 12.91 7.53 -17.36
N LEU A 128 12.79 8.08 -16.16
CA LEU A 128 12.16 9.37 -15.89
C LEU A 128 13.14 10.44 -15.36
N ALA A 129 14.44 10.27 -15.55
CA ALA A 129 15.45 11.20 -15.05
C ALA A 129 15.26 12.63 -15.60
N ASP A 130 14.86 12.77 -16.87
CA ASP A 130 14.57 14.04 -17.55
C ASP A 130 13.25 14.71 -17.08
N LYS A 131 12.42 14.00 -16.31
CA LYS A 131 11.14 14.47 -15.78
C LYS A 131 11.18 14.84 -14.31
N ALA A 132 12.35 14.80 -13.67
CA ALA A 132 12.51 15.02 -12.23
C ALA A 132 11.82 16.31 -11.75
N ASP A 133 11.98 17.41 -12.48
CA ASP A 133 11.43 18.73 -12.14
C ASP A 133 10.03 19.00 -12.73
N ALA A 134 9.48 18.04 -13.47
CA ALA A 134 8.13 18.16 -14.02
C ALA A 134 7.07 17.97 -12.93
N PHE A 135 5.91 18.57 -13.11
CA PHE A 135 4.74 18.32 -12.27
C PHE A 135 3.92 17.14 -12.84
N PRO A 136 3.18 16.39 -12.00
CA PRO A 136 2.36 15.26 -12.44
C PRO A 136 1.41 15.57 -13.59
N SER A 137 0.88 16.79 -13.66
CA SER A 137 0.01 17.25 -14.75
C SER A 137 0.68 17.32 -16.13
N ARG A 138 2.00 17.24 -16.19
CA ARG A 138 2.80 17.25 -17.42
C ARG A 138 3.31 15.86 -17.83
N LEU A 139 2.93 14.83 -17.08
CA LEU A 139 3.20 13.44 -17.42
C LEU A 139 2.01 12.89 -18.23
N SER A 140 2.31 12.21 -19.32
CA SER A 140 1.30 11.47 -20.12
C SER A 140 1.03 10.09 -19.51
#